data_b418222dfbac61d24cda49d8e17799fa
#
_entry.id   b418222dfbac61d24cda49d8e17799fa
#
_cell.length_a   1.000
_cell.length_b   1.000
_cell.length_c   1.000
_cell.angle_alpha   90.00
_cell.angle_beta   90.00
_cell.angle_gamma   90.00
#
_symmetry.space_group_name_H-M   'P 1'
#
loop_
_entity.id
_entity.type
_entity.pdbx_description
1 polymer ?
#
loop_
_entity_poly.entity_id
_entity_poly.type
_entity_poly.pdbx_seq_one_letter_code
_entity_poly.pdbx_strand_id
1 'polypeptide(L)'
;MTVSGLIIKALKKGIQDNGSVRIAFPGGQSAVSLMDELSHAELNWSAVHVTLVDERAVDHSHEASNARLVQSALCVNHADSALFEPLFVGKDAETSAQRLNQIELPIDIVVLGVGEDGHFASLFPNKAAVEGLTDSTDGFVATRPVGSPSVPRISMTLQRVLSAALIVLLVSSDEKKAKVMAGLKAVDPMNPVSYLLASDHLLSVVWPDQSVTTLRKRVVQ
;
A
#
# COMPACT_ATOMS: atom_id res chain seq x y z
N MET A 1 1.73 -18.51 -10.84
CA MET A 1 2.46 -17.23 -11.04
C MET A 1 2.74 -16.68 -9.64
N THR A 2 3.99 -16.35 -9.33
CA THR A 2 4.35 -15.73 -8.04
C THR A 2 3.85 -14.29 -7.97
N VAL A 3 3.78 -13.72 -6.76
CA VAL A 3 3.40 -12.32 -6.58
C VAL A 3 4.40 -11.36 -7.24
N SER A 4 5.70 -11.64 -7.12
CA SER A 4 6.75 -10.88 -7.80
C SER A 4 6.59 -10.92 -9.31
N GLY A 5 6.33 -12.10 -9.90
CA GLY A 5 6.07 -12.24 -11.33
C GLY A 5 4.84 -11.46 -11.80
N LEU A 6 3.78 -11.37 -10.97
CA LEU A 6 2.60 -10.55 -11.23
C LEU A 6 2.97 -9.06 -11.28
N ILE A 7 3.71 -8.58 -10.28
CA ILE A 7 4.12 -7.17 -10.17
C ILE A 7 5.09 -6.81 -11.30
N ILE A 8 6.09 -7.65 -11.58
CA ILE A 8 7.05 -7.44 -12.68
C ILE A 8 6.32 -7.30 -14.03
N LYS A 9 5.33 -8.16 -14.27
CA LYS A 9 4.51 -8.07 -15.49
C LYS A 9 3.75 -6.74 -15.56
N ALA A 10 3.18 -6.28 -14.45
CA ALA A 10 2.46 -5.01 -14.39
C ALA A 10 3.41 -3.81 -14.59
N LEU A 11 4.60 -3.84 -13.97
CA LEU A 11 5.63 -2.82 -14.14
C LEU A 11 6.07 -2.72 -15.61
N LYS A 12 6.40 -3.86 -16.24
CA LYS A 12 6.77 -3.91 -17.67
C LYS A 12 5.68 -3.33 -18.57
N LYS A 13 4.41 -3.69 -18.27
CA LYS A 13 3.27 -3.18 -19.03
C LYS A 13 3.12 -1.67 -18.86
N GLY A 14 3.17 -1.14 -17.63
CA GLY A 14 3.06 0.30 -17.36
C GLY A 14 4.16 1.10 -18.05
N ILE A 15 5.41 0.64 -18.00
CA ILE A 15 6.53 1.26 -18.69
C ILE A 15 6.30 1.26 -20.21
N GLN A 16 5.84 0.14 -20.77
CA GLN A 16 5.59 0.01 -22.22
C GLN A 16 4.45 0.94 -22.67
N ASP A 17 3.35 1.01 -21.91
CA ASP A 17 2.16 1.73 -22.31
C ASP A 17 2.25 3.25 -22.07
N ASN A 18 2.91 3.65 -20.97
CA ASN A 18 2.89 5.04 -20.48
C ASN A 18 4.28 5.68 -20.40
N GLY A 19 5.36 4.94 -20.67
CA GLY A 19 6.74 5.41 -20.53
C GLY A 19 7.26 5.38 -19.09
N SER A 20 6.38 5.35 -18.08
CA SER A 20 6.71 5.24 -16.65
C SER A 20 5.60 4.55 -15.89
N VAL A 21 5.88 4.09 -14.68
CA VAL A 21 4.91 3.43 -13.81
C VAL A 21 5.19 3.78 -12.35
N ARG A 22 4.14 3.96 -11.55
CA ARG A 22 4.28 4.24 -10.12
C ARG A 22 3.73 3.10 -9.30
N ILE A 23 4.56 2.62 -8.35
CA ILE A 23 4.21 1.57 -7.40
C ILE A 23 4.33 2.07 -5.96
N ALA A 24 3.33 1.77 -5.14
CA ALA A 24 3.32 2.10 -3.72
C ALA A 24 3.48 0.86 -2.85
N PHE A 25 4.36 0.95 -1.85
CA PHE A 25 4.64 -0.15 -0.91
C PHE A 25 4.22 0.19 0.52
N PRO A 26 3.83 -0.81 1.31
CA PRO A 26 3.65 -0.65 2.75
C PRO A 26 5.00 -0.72 3.46
N GLY A 27 5.05 -0.24 4.70
CA GLY A 27 6.08 -0.60 5.65
C GLY A 27 5.88 -2.02 6.20
N GLY A 28 6.81 -2.44 7.05
CA GLY A 28 6.70 -3.71 7.79
C GLY A 28 7.32 -4.91 7.09
N GLN A 29 7.61 -5.92 7.91
CA GLN A 29 8.40 -7.09 7.50
C GLN A 29 7.72 -7.97 6.44
N SER A 30 6.40 -7.95 6.34
CA SER A 30 5.66 -8.77 5.37
C SER A 30 5.96 -8.44 3.90
N ALA A 31 6.43 -7.23 3.61
CA ALA A 31 6.76 -6.79 2.26
C ALA A 31 8.27 -6.88 1.94
N VAL A 32 9.14 -7.07 2.93
CA VAL A 32 10.60 -7.04 2.76
C VAL A 32 11.09 -8.09 1.77
N SER A 33 10.65 -9.35 1.93
CA SER A 33 11.05 -10.43 1.01
C SER A 33 10.61 -10.18 -0.42
N LEU A 34 9.41 -9.61 -0.60
CA LEU A 34 8.90 -9.24 -1.92
C LEU A 34 9.72 -8.09 -2.53
N MET A 35 10.06 -7.08 -1.74
CA MET A 35 10.89 -5.95 -2.18
C MET A 35 12.30 -6.41 -2.57
N ASP A 36 12.92 -7.28 -1.77
CA ASP A 36 14.21 -7.87 -2.08
C ASP A 36 14.17 -8.67 -3.39
N GLU A 37 13.16 -9.53 -3.57
CA GLU A 37 12.97 -10.30 -4.81
C GLU A 37 12.78 -9.37 -6.02
N LEU A 38 12.00 -8.31 -5.89
CA LEU A 38 11.77 -7.33 -6.96
C LEU A 38 13.05 -6.55 -7.29
N SER A 39 13.90 -6.24 -6.31
CA SER A 39 15.13 -5.48 -6.52
C SER A 39 16.10 -6.16 -7.48
N HIS A 40 16.01 -7.48 -7.60
CA HIS A 40 16.82 -8.30 -8.53
C HIS A 40 16.19 -8.47 -9.92
N ALA A 41 15.01 -7.88 -10.17
CA ALA A 41 14.36 -8.02 -11.47
C ALA A 41 15.00 -7.12 -12.52
N GLU A 42 15.25 -7.68 -13.72
CA GLU A 42 15.74 -6.92 -14.87
C GLU A 42 14.60 -6.10 -15.50
N LEU A 43 14.56 -4.81 -15.14
CA LEU A 43 13.62 -3.81 -15.61
C LEU A 43 14.32 -2.50 -15.93
N ASN A 44 13.66 -1.62 -16.69
CA ASN A 44 14.05 -0.22 -16.75
C ASN A 44 13.60 0.52 -15.49
N TRP A 45 14.36 0.38 -14.41
CA TRP A 45 14.01 0.96 -13.11
C TRP A 45 14.04 2.48 -13.09
N SER A 46 14.77 3.14 -13.99
CA SER A 46 14.72 4.61 -14.11
C SER A 46 13.35 5.14 -14.58
N ALA A 47 12.47 4.28 -15.09
CA ALA A 47 11.10 4.58 -15.43
C ALA A 47 10.10 4.15 -14.32
N VAL A 48 10.59 3.64 -13.18
CA VAL A 48 9.74 3.22 -12.05
C VAL A 48 9.82 4.26 -10.95
N HIS A 49 8.66 4.81 -10.58
CA HIS A 49 8.49 5.66 -9.41
C HIS A 49 8.03 4.81 -8.24
N VAL A 50 8.78 4.84 -7.15
CA VAL A 50 8.48 4.09 -5.93
C VAL A 50 7.99 5.06 -4.87
N THR A 51 6.83 4.78 -4.27
CA THR A 51 6.28 5.55 -3.18
C THR A 51 5.72 4.63 -2.09
N LEU A 52 4.99 5.18 -1.14
CA LEU A 52 4.47 4.48 0.02
C LEU A 52 2.93 4.53 0.06
N VAL A 53 2.30 3.53 0.67
CA VAL A 53 0.86 3.57 0.96
C VAL A 53 0.55 4.37 2.22
N ASP A 54 1.50 4.40 3.16
CA ASP A 54 1.49 5.21 4.36
C ASP A 54 2.89 5.49 4.87
N GLU A 55 3.05 6.54 5.64
CA GLU A 55 4.32 6.88 6.28
C GLU A 55 4.10 7.46 7.68
N ARG A 56 5.04 7.20 8.56
CA ARG A 56 5.12 7.81 9.87
C ARG A 56 5.73 9.19 9.75
N ALA A 57 5.16 10.19 10.44
CA ALA A 57 5.70 11.56 10.46
C ALA A 57 6.93 11.61 11.37
N VAL A 58 8.01 10.98 10.93
CA VAL A 58 9.32 10.91 11.57
C VAL A 58 10.41 11.21 10.54
N ASP A 59 11.60 11.54 11.00
CA ASP A 59 12.76 11.72 10.12
C ASP A 59 13.03 10.45 9.29
N HIS A 60 13.47 10.61 8.05
CA HIS A 60 13.75 9.47 7.14
C HIS A 60 14.84 8.54 7.69
N SER A 61 15.74 9.02 8.55
CA SER A 61 16.77 8.20 9.21
C SER A 61 16.22 7.39 10.38
N HIS A 62 15.03 7.74 10.88
CA HIS A 62 14.42 7.06 12.03
C HIS A 62 14.08 5.61 11.70
N GLU A 63 14.26 4.72 12.68
CA GLU A 63 13.99 3.27 12.50
C GLU A 63 12.55 2.94 12.10
N ALA A 64 11.60 3.78 12.52
CA ALA A 64 10.18 3.64 12.19
C ALA A 64 9.78 4.23 10.83
N SER A 65 10.72 4.80 10.04
CA SER A 65 10.40 5.32 8.72
C SER A 65 10.16 4.19 7.70
N ASN A 66 9.00 4.22 7.04
CA ASN A 66 8.70 3.33 5.93
C ASN A 66 9.57 3.67 4.70
N ALA A 67 9.88 4.96 4.49
CA ALA A 67 10.78 5.40 3.43
C ALA A 67 12.15 4.75 3.56
N ARG A 68 12.73 4.77 4.77
CA ARG A 68 13.99 4.10 5.05
C ARG A 68 13.93 2.61 4.74
N LEU A 69 12.86 1.93 5.18
CA LEU A 69 12.68 0.50 4.95
C LEU A 69 12.61 0.18 3.45
N VAL A 70 11.74 0.88 2.71
CA VAL A 70 11.52 0.61 1.29
C VAL A 70 12.78 0.94 0.47
N GLN A 71 13.45 2.04 0.75
CA GLN A 71 14.70 2.38 0.06
C GLN A 71 15.79 1.33 0.29
N SER A 72 15.92 0.83 1.52
CA SER A 72 16.95 -0.16 1.85
C SER A 72 16.63 -1.58 1.35
N ALA A 73 15.36 -1.92 1.14
CA ALA A 73 14.95 -3.26 0.73
C ALA A 73 14.69 -3.36 -0.79
N LEU A 74 14.25 -2.26 -1.44
CA LEU A 74 13.87 -2.27 -2.85
C LEU A 74 14.80 -1.45 -3.73
N CYS A 75 15.16 -0.20 -3.34
CA CYS A 75 15.94 0.69 -4.20
C CYS A 75 17.45 0.35 -4.14
N VAL A 76 17.75 -0.90 -4.40
CA VAL A 76 19.09 -1.51 -4.38
C VAL A 76 19.21 -2.49 -5.55
N ASN A 77 20.36 -3.09 -5.77
CA ASN A 77 20.62 -4.04 -6.85
C ASN A 77 20.24 -3.44 -8.23
N HIS A 78 19.43 -4.14 -9.03
CA HIS A 78 18.95 -3.62 -10.32
C HIS A 78 17.99 -2.44 -10.16
N ALA A 79 17.33 -2.31 -9.01
CA ALA A 79 16.36 -1.25 -8.73
C ALA A 79 16.98 0.01 -8.10
N ASP A 80 18.29 0.15 -8.07
CA ASP A 80 19.01 1.32 -7.52
C ASP A 80 18.71 2.63 -8.27
N SER A 81 18.32 2.53 -9.55
CA SER A 81 17.93 3.67 -10.39
C SER A 81 16.44 4.05 -10.29
N ALA A 82 15.65 3.36 -9.46
CA ALA A 82 14.25 3.71 -9.24
C ALA A 82 14.10 5.09 -8.57
N LEU A 83 13.08 5.83 -8.98
CA LEU A 83 12.81 7.18 -8.47
C LEU A 83 11.96 7.10 -7.20
N PHE A 84 12.55 7.30 -6.04
CA PHE A 84 11.81 7.26 -4.77
C PHE A 84 11.11 8.60 -4.47
N GLU A 85 9.81 8.56 -4.20
CA GLU A 85 8.95 9.70 -3.89
C GLU A 85 8.40 9.57 -2.45
N PRO A 86 8.94 10.32 -1.47
CA PRO A 86 8.52 10.23 -0.07
C PRO A 86 7.15 10.88 0.16
N LEU A 87 6.36 10.31 1.07
CA LEU A 87 5.10 10.92 1.53
C LEU A 87 5.33 12.01 2.58
N PHE A 88 6.24 11.78 3.52
CA PHE A 88 6.55 12.76 4.56
C PHE A 88 7.68 13.68 4.12
N VAL A 89 7.38 14.99 4.06
CA VAL A 89 8.34 16.02 3.69
C VAL A 89 8.23 17.18 4.69
N GLY A 90 8.92 17.05 5.76
CA GLY A 90 9.51 18.15 6.50
C GLY A 90 8.84 18.70 7.74
N LYS A 91 7.51 18.84 7.96
CA LYS A 91 7.00 19.51 9.18
C LYS A 91 6.10 18.61 10.02
N ASP A 92 4.97 18.22 9.45
CA ASP A 92 3.95 17.43 10.12
C ASP A 92 3.15 16.62 9.09
N ALA A 93 2.34 15.69 9.57
CA ALA A 93 1.55 14.81 8.72
C ALA A 93 0.48 15.57 7.93
N GLU A 94 -0.16 16.58 8.55
CA GLU A 94 -1.23 17.36 7.93
C GLU A 94 -0.72 18.15 6.72
N THR A 95 0.36 18.92 6.92
CA THR A 95 0.99 19.69 5.83
C THR A 95 1.46 18.78 4.70
N SER A 96 2.00 17.61 5.03
CA SER A 96 2.44 16.63 4.02
C SER A 96 1.26 16.06 3.23
N ALA A 97 0.16 15.67 3.89
CA ALA A 97 -1.04 15.18 3.22
C ALA A 97 -1.67 16.26 2.32
N GLN A 98 -1.80 17.49 2.80
CA GLN A 98 -2.31 18.62 2.01
C GLN A 98 -1.47 18.87 0.75
N ARG A 99 -0.13 18.83 0.87
CA ARG A 99 0.77 18.98 -0.28
C ARG A 99 0.59 17.84 -1.30
N LEU A 100 0.50 16.60 -0.84
CA LEU A 100 0.30 15.44 -1.72
C LEU A 100 -1.03 15.52 -2.48
N ASN A 101 -2.06 16.09 -1.86
CA ASN A 101 -3.37 16.30 -2.48
C ASN A 101 -3.41 17.47 -3.50
N GLN A 102 -2.36 18.30 -3.54
CA GLN A 102 -2.24 19.40 -4.52
C GLN A 102 -1.50 18.98 -5.79
N ILE A 103 -0.91 17.80 -5.82
CA ILE A 103 -0.17 17.29 -6.96
C ILE A 103 -0.87 16.08 -7.56
N GLU A 104 -0.84 15.95 -8.88
CA GLU A 104 -1.26 14.71 -9.52
C GLU A 104 -0.22 13.62 -9.26
N LEU A 105 -0.62 12.61 -8.50
CA LEU A 105 0.23 11.47 -8.17
C LEU A 105 -0.52 10.18 -8.49
N PRO A 106 -0.74 9.84 -9.78
CA PRO A 106 -1.41 8.60 -10.14
C PRO A 106 -0.59 7.41 -9.66
N ILE A 107 -1.25 6.41 -9.06
CA ILE A 107 -0.62 5.19 -8.59
C ILE A 107 -1.14 4.03 -9.45
N ASP A 108 -0.23 3.33 -10.12
CA ASP A 108 -0.60 2.22 -11.02
C ASP A 108 -0.71 0.90 -10.25
N ILE A 109 0.18 0.70 -9.27
CA ILE A 109 0.28 -0.54 -8.51
C ILE A 109 0.34 -0.20 -7.03
N VAL A 110 -0.52 -0.84 -6.25
CA VAL A 110 -0.54 -0.72 -4.79
C VAL A 110 -0.30 -2.08 -4.16
N VAL A 111 0.70 -2.16 -3.28
CA VAL A 111 0.94 -3.30 -2.41
C VAL A 111 0.49 -2.92 -1.00
N LEU A 112 -0.32 -3.74 -0.37
CA LEU A 112 -0.86 -3.52 0.98
C LEU A 112 -0.49 -4.67 1.90
N GLY A 113 -0.21 -4.36 3.15
CA GLY A 113 -0.26 -5.32 4.25
C GLY A 113 -1.59 -5.21 4.99
N VAL A 114 -1.91 -6.24 5.78
CA VAL A 114 -3.04 -6.23 6.73
C VAL A 114 -2.50 -6.30 8.14
N GLY A 115 -3.03 -5.51 9.05
CA GLY A 115 -2.78 -5.60 10.49
C GLY A 115 -3.60 -6.72 11.15
N GLU A 116 -3.21 -7.12 12.36
CA GLU A 116 -3.97 -8.09 13.18
C GLU A 116 -5.33 -7.56 13.62
N ASP A 117 -5.50 -6.24 13.66
CA ASP A 117 -6.77 -5.54 13.90
C ASP A 117 -7.57 -5.30 12.60
N GLY A 118 -7.03 -5.68 11.43
CA GLY A 118 -7.66 -5.52 10.13
C GLY A 118 -7.38 -4.17 9.45
N HIS A 119 -6.49 -3.32 10.00
CA HIS A 119 -6.08 -2.10 9.30
C HIS A 119 -5.28 -2.43 8.03
N PHE A 120 -5.31 -1.50 7.07
CA PHE A 120 -4.38 -1.44 5.93
C PHE A 120 -3.89 -0.01 5.77
N ALA A 121 -2.72 0.19 5.19
CA ALA A 121 -2.02 1.47 5.25
C ALA A 121 -2.00 1.99 6.70
N SER A 122 -2.40 3.24 6.96
CA SER A 122 -2.62 3.74 8.32
C SER A 122 -4.10 4.03 8.63
N LEU A 123 -5.02 3.28 8.00
CA LEU A 123 -6.47 3.32 8.24
C LEU A 123 -6.85 2.29 9.31
N PHE A 124 -6.73 2.70 10.58
CA PHE A 124 -6.98 1.86 11.75
C PHE A 124 -8.46 1.84 12.14
N PRO A 125 -8.93 0.82 12.91
CA PRO A 125 -10.30 0.74 13.40
C PRO A 125 -10.62 1.82 14.45
N ASN A 126 -10.76 3.06 13.99
CA ASN A 126 -11.13 4.25 14.81
C ASN A 126 -11.85 5.28 13.94
N LYS A 127 -12.37 6.38 14.56
CA LYS A 127 -13.13 7.41 13.84
C LYS A 127 -12.35 8.09 12.70
N ALA A 128 -11.04 8.31 12.86
CA ALA A 128 -10.20 8.90 11.81
C ALA A 128 -9.99 7.92 10.63
N ALA A 129 -10.00 6.61 10.89
CA ALA A 129 -10.00 5.60 9.83
C ALA A 129 -11.29 5.63 9.01
N VAL A 130 -12.44 5.95 9.63
CA VAL A 130 -13.71 6.06 8.91
C VAL A 130 -13.66 7.19 7.88
N GLU A 131 -13.03 8.31 8.18
CA GLU A 131 -12.86 9.41 7.23
C GLU A 131 -12.12 8.96 5.97
N GLY A 132 -10.95 8.30 6.10
CA GLY A 132 -10.21 7.77 4.95
C GLY A 132 -10.85 6.57 4.25
N LEU A 133 -11.85 5.91 4.87
CA LEU A 133 -12.53 4.73 4.33
C LEU A 133 -13.85 5.05 3.62
N THR A 134 -14.58 6.08 4.08
CA THR A 134 -15.94 6.37 3.62
C THR A 134 -16.04 7.63 2.79
N ASP A 135 -15.04 8.53 2.84
CA ASP A 135 -15.01 9.70 2.01
C ASP A 135 -14.73 9.35 0.56
N SER A 136 -15.42 10.05 -0.33
CA SER A 136 -15.13 9.98 -1.77
C SER A 136 -13.81 10.69 -2.14
N THR A 137 -13.04 11.16 -1.16
CA THR A 137 -11.80 11.90 -1.39
C THR A 137 -10.71 10.95 -1.87
N ASP A 138 -10.34 11.09 -3.12
CA ASP A 138 -9.16 10.46 -3.68
C ASP A 138 -7.92 11.25 -3.24
N GLY A 139 -7.10 10.68 -2.36
CA GLY A 139 -5.93 11.40 -1.87
C GLY A 139 -5.25 10.75 -0.66
N PHE A 140 -4.70 11.63 0.16
CA PHE A 140 -3.98 11.30 1.38
C PHE A 140 -4.62 11.99 2.58
N VAL A 141 -4.61 11.32 3.73
CA VAL A 141 -5.08 11.86 5.00
C VAL A 141 -3.99 11.79 6.06
N ALA A 142 -3.95 12.79 6.92
CA ALA A 142 -3.16 12.72 8.14
C ALA A 142 -3.95 11.99 9.22
N THR A 143 -3.33 11.02 9.87
CA THR A 143 -3.95 10.30 10.99
C THR A 143 -3.41 10.83 12.33
N ARG A 144 -4.20 10.69 13.38
CA ARG A 144 -3.75 10.90 14.75
C ARG A 144 -2.71 9.85 15.14
N PRO A 145 -1.90 10.10 16.19
CA PRO A 145 -0.99 9.08 16.73
C PRO A 145 -1.76 7.81 17.07
N VAL A 146 -1.41 6.71 16.38
CA VAL A 146 -2.05 5.40 16.55
C VAL A 146 -1.06 4.30 16.12
N GLY A 147 -1.28 3.08 16.61
CA GLY A 147 -0.41 1.94 16.29
C GLY A 147 0.93 1.98 17.03
N SER A 148 1.91 1.28 16.50
CA SER A 148 3.27 1.24 17.04
C SER A 148 4.28 1.62 15.95
N PRO A 149 5.13 2.66 16.17
CA PRO A 149 5.05 3.61 17.26
C PRO A 149 3.79 4.49 17.17
N SER A 150 3.36 5.04 18.31
CA SER A 150 2.20 5.95 18.38
C SER A 150 2.64 7.37 17.97
N VAL A 151 2.69 7.59 16.66
CA VAL A 151 3.05 8.87 16.03
C VAL A 151 2.00 9.23 14.96
N PRO A 152 1.87 10.52 14.59
CA PRO A 152 1.06 10.91 13.43
C PRO A 152 1.55 10.22 12.17
N ARG A 153 0.64 9.98 11.22
CA ARG A 153 0.97 9.31 9.95
C ARG A 153 0.28 10.00 8.79
N ILE A 154 0.83 9.80 7.60
CA ILE A 154 0.17 10.10 6.34
C ILE A 154 -0.28 8.77 5.75
N SER A 155 -1.51 8.68 5.25
CA SER A 155 -2.06 7.46 4.67
C SER A 155 -2.79 7.75 3.37
N MET A 156 -2.68 6.85 2.40
CA MET A 156 -3.63 6.81 1.29
C MET A 156 -5.04 6.59 1.83
N THR A 157 -6.02 7.26 1.24
CA THR A 157 -7.43 6.95 1.44
C THR A 157 -7.80 5.65 0.71
N LEU A 158 -8.93 5.05 1.05
CA LEU A 158 -9.46 3.90 0.30
C LEU A 158 -9.63 4.23 -1.19
N GLN A 159 -10.13 5.42 -1.53
CA GLN A 159 -10.33 5.82 -2.91
C GLN A 159 -9.00 5.91 -3.67
N ARG A 160 -7.95 6.45 -3.04
CA ARG A 160 -6.60 6.46 -3.63
C ARG A 160 -6.08 5.05 -3.88
N VAL A 161 -6.29 4.13 -2.96
CA VAL A 161 -5.92 2.72 -3.15
C VAL A 161 -6.72 2.11 -4.31
N LEU A 162 -8.02 2.37 -4.38
CA LEU A 162 -8.90 1.83 -5.42
C LEU A 162 -8.69 2.45 -6.80
N SER A 163 -8.00 3.57 -6.93
CA SER A 163 -7.64 4.14 -8.23
C SER A 163 -6.55 3.36 -8.97
N ALA A 164 -5.82 2.48 -8.27
CA ALA A 164 -4.73 1.70 -8.86
C ALA A 164 -5.24 0.59 -9.79
N ALA A 165 -4.50 0.37 -10.89
CA ALA A 165 -4.82 -0.69 -11.85
C ALA A 165 -4.54 -2.11 -11.30
N LEU A 166 -3.59 -2.24 -10.38
CA LEU A 166 -3.28 -3.49 -9.68
C LEU A 166 -3.19 -3.25 -8.18
N ILE A 167 -3.98 -3.99 -7.41
CA ILE A 167 -3.92 -4.00 -5.94
C ILE A 167 -3.52 -5.39 -5.47
N VAL A 168 -2.43 -5.46 -4.71
CA VAL A 168 -1.90 -6.67 -4.10
C VAL A 168 -2.05 -6.57 -2.59
N LEU A 169 -2.72 -7.54 -1.96
CA LEU A 169 -2.92 -7.60 -0.53
C LEU A 169 -2.10 -8.76 0.07
N LEU A 170 -1.11 -8.43 0.90
CA LEU A 170 -0.24 -9.39 1.56
C LEU A 170 -0.84 -9.82 2.91
N VAL A 171 -1.14 -11.10 3.04
CA VAL A 171 -1.69 -11.71 4.25
C VAL A 171 -0.64 -12.67 4.81
N SER A 172 0.09 -12.26 5.83
CA SER A 172 1.31 -12.94 6.29
C SER A 172 1.11 -13.89 7.47
N SER A 173 -0.10 -13.99 8.04
CA SER A 173 -0.40 -14.91 9.14
C SER A 173 -1.86 -15.38 9.11
N ASP A 174 -2.17 -16.44 9.88
CA ASP A 174 -3.54 -16.96 9.99
C ASP A 174 -4.49 -15.99 10.71
N GLU A 175 -3.99 -15.18 11.66
CA GLU A 175 -4.76 -14.13 12.33
C GLU A 175 -5.21 -13.07 11.32
N LYS A 176 -4.31 -12.62 10.45
CA LYS A 176 -4.61 -11.67 9.36
C LYS A 176 -5.54 -12.30 8.31
N LYS A 177 -5.35 -13.58 8.01
CA LYS A 177 -6.28 -14.34 7.14
C LYS A 177 -7.68 -14.37 7.72
N ALA A 178 -7.82 -14.57 9.03
CA ALA A 178 -9.12 -14.54 9.69
C ALA A 178 -9.81 -13.16 9.55
N LYS A 179 -9.05 -12.04 9.63
CA LYS A 179 -9.59 -10.69 9.38
C LYS A 179 -10.07 -10.50 7.94
N VAL A 180 -9.29 -10.96 6.96
CA VAL A 180 -9.71 -10.93 5.55
C VAL A 180 -10.97 -11.78 5.33
N MET A 181 -10.99 -13.01 5.86
CA MET A 181 -12.16 -13.90 5.74
C MET A 181 -13.41 -13.34 6.42
N ALA A 182 -13.29 -12.63 7.54
CA ALA A 182 -14.38 -11.92 8.18
C ALA A 182 -14.85 -10.74 7.31
N GLY A 183 -13.92 -9.95 6.75
CA GLY A 183 -14.23 -8.82 5.89
C GLY A 183 -14.92 -9.18 4.59
N LEU A 184 -14.70 -10.39 4.05
CA LEU A 184 -15.43 -10.91 2.89
C LEU A 184 -16.92 -11.19 3.17
N LYS A 185 -17.31 -11.35 4.44
CA LYS A 185 -18.69 -11.65 4.84
C LYS A 185 -19.52 -10.39 5.08
N ALA A 186 -18.90 -9.36 5.67
CA ALA A 186 -19.58 -8.11 6.00
C ALA A 186 -18.59 -6.96 6.12
N VAL A 187 -19.04 -5.74 5.79
CA VAL A 187 -18.30 -4.52 6.06
C VAL A 187 -18.41 -4.20 7.56
N ASP A 188 -17.27 -3.96 8.20
CA ASP A 188 -17.18 -3.69 9.62
C ASP A 188 -16.16 -2.56 9.87
N PRO A 189 -16.58 -1.42 10.48
CA PRO A 189 -15.64 -0.34 10.83
C PRO A 189 -14.51 -0.76 11.78
N MET A 190 -14.72 -1.86 12.54
CA MET A 190 -13.69 -2.45 13.40
C MET A 190 -12.77 -3.44 12.66
N ASN A 191 -12.97 -3.58 11.35
CA ASN A 191 -12.15 -4.36 10.45
C ASN A 191 -11.96 -3.61 9.12
N PRO A 192 -11.12 -2.57 9.07
CA PRO A 192 -11.00 -1.67 7.91
C PRO A 192 -10.78 -2.37 6.56
N VAL A 193 -10.05 -3.49 6.51
CA VAL A 193 -9.85 -4.25 5.27
C VAL A 193 -11.18 -4.70 4.64
N SER A 194 -12.26 -4.79 5.42
CA SER A 194 -13.59 -5.15 4.90
C SER A 194 -14.13 -4.14 3.87
N TYR A 195 -13.79 -2.87 3.99
CA TYR A 195 -14.15 -1.84 3.01
C TYR A 195 -13.44 -2.04 1.67
N LEU A 196 -12.14 -2.40 1.71
CA LEU A 196 -11.38 -2.75 0.51
C LEU A 196 -11.97 -3.99 -0.17
N LEU A 197 -12.29 -5.03 0.61
CA LEU A 197 -12.86 -6.29 0.13
C LEU A 197 -14.31 -6.15 -0.40
N ALA A 198 -15.03 -5.14 0.05
CA ALA A 198 -16.38 -4.82 -0.42
C ALA A 198 -16.39 -4.01 -1.72
N SER A 199 -15.23 -3.54 -2.20
CA SER A 199 -15.13 -2.83 -3.47
C SER A 199 -15.33 -3.77 -4.67
N ASP A 200 -15.66 -3.20 -5.83
CA ASP A 200 -15.79 -3.97 -7.09
C ASP A 200 -14.44 -4.20 -7.80
N HIS A 201 -13.33 -3.73 -7.20
CA HIS A 201 -12.00 -3.90 -7.75
C HIS A 201 -11.49 -5.34 -7.64
N LEU A 202 -10.65 -5.72 -8.61
CA LEU A 202 -9.91 -6.98 -8.55
C LEU A 202 -8.75 -6.85 -7.57
N LEU A 203 -8.74 -7.71 -6.56
CA LEU A 203 -7.69 -7.78 -5.56
C LEU A 203 -6.88 -9.07 -5.76
N SER A 204 -5.56 -8.95 -5.87
CA SER A 204 -4.66 -10.10 -5.81
C SER A 204 -4.24 -10.32 -4.38
N VAL A 205 -4.78 -11.35 -3.73
CA VAL A 205 -4.48 -11.67 -2.33
C VAL A 205 -3.40 -12.75 -2.29
N VAL A 206 -2.33 -12.46 -1.56
CA VAL A 206 -1.23 -13.39 -1.25
C VAL A 206 -1.45 -13.94 0.15
N TRP A 207 -1.69 -15.24 0.24
CA TRP A 207 -1.98 -15.91 1.50
C TRP A 207 -0.69 -16.35 2.24
N PRO A 208 -0.78 -16.77 3.52
CA PRO A 208 0.39 -17.19 4.29
C PRO A 208 1.20 -18.32 3.64
N ASP A 209 0.55 -19.20 2.88
CA ASP A 209 1.17 -20.28 2.11
C ASP A 209 1.77 -19.83 0.75
N GLN A 210 1.87 -18.52 0.53
CA GLN A 210 2.33 -17.88 -0.71
C GLN A 210 1.43 -18.12 -1.93
N SER A 211 0.28 -18.75 -1.77
CA SER A 211 -0.70 -18.87 -2.85
C SER A 211 -1.29 -17.49 -3.18
N VAL A 212 -1.55 -17.25 -4.47
CA VAL A 212 -2.14 -16.00 -4.96
C VAL A 212 -3.54 -16.28 -5.46
N THR A 213 -4.52 -15.57 -4.91
CA THR A 213 -5.92 -15.67 -5.34
C THR A 213 -6.43 -14.30 -5.80
N THR A 214 -7.09 -14.24 -6.93
CA THR A 214 -7.78 -13.03 -7.36
C THR A 214 -9.19 -13.03 -6.79
N LEU A 215 -9.49 -12.02 -5.98
CA LEU A 215 -10.82 -11.79 -5.40
C LEU A 215 -11.52 -10.66 -6.17
N ARG A 216 -12.80 -10.85 -6.42
CA ARG A 216 -13.73 -9.83 -6.88
C ARG A 216 -14.99 -9.95 -6.02
N LYS A 217 -15.61 -8.85 -5.65
CA LYS A 217 -16.93 -8.89 -4.99
C LYS A 217 -17.89 -9.71 -5.85
N ARG A 218 -18.44 -10.77 -5.29
CA ARG A 218 -19.58 -11.46 -5.92
C ARG A 218 -20.77 -10.53 -5.86
N VAL A 219 -21.27 -10.11 -7.00
CA VAL A 219 -22.62 -9.54 -7.08
C VAL A 219 -23.55 -10.66 -6.59
N VAL A 220 -24.05 -10.55 -5.37
CA VAL A 220 -25.14 -11.40 -4.90
C VAL A 220 -26.36 -10.90 -5.66
N GLN A 221 -26.77 -11.70 -6.66
CA GLN A 221 -28.07 -11.55 -7.32
C GLN A 221 -29.19 -11.98 -6.37
#